data_f1943309cee09d5fe1243686aff35d37
#
_entry.id   f1943309cee09d5fe1243686aff35d37
#
_cell.length_a   1.000
_cell.length_b   1.000
_cell.length_c   1.000
_cell.angle_alpha   90.00
_cell.angle_beta   90.00
_cell.angle_gamma   90.00
#
_symmetry.space_group_name_H-M   'P 1'
#
loop_
_entity.id
_entity.type
_entity.pdbx_description
1 polymer ?
#
loop_
_entity_poly.entity_id
_entity_poly.type
_entity_poly.pdbx_seq_one_letter_code
_entity_poly.pdbx_strand_id
1 'polypeptide(L)'
;MDRYTPSSDAYYDSAEIEVLEHYEINRERHKDERDGIQKKTFTKWVNKHLAKAGSKVDDLFVDLRDGFSLITLLEVLTGERLPRENGYTRFHRIQNIQYCLDFLRKKSIKLVNIRPEDIVEGNGKLTLGLIWTIILNFQVSVIKRRQLEEQLNSLSHNNRTQVG
;
A
#
# COMPACT_ATOMS: atom_id res chain seq x y z
N MET A 1 -1.94 27.70 12.76
CA MET A 1 -2.91 26.67 12.71
C MET A 1 -2.71 25.69 13.82
N ASP A 2 -3.76 25.46 14.49
CA ASP A 2 -3.65 24.43 15.47
C ASP A 2 -3.37 23.10 14.83
N ARG A 3 -2.32 22.56 15.22
CA ARG A 3 -1.91 21.32 14.65
C ARG A 3 -2.62 20.21 15.36
N TYR A 4 -3.35 19.42 14.61
CA TYR A 4 -3.91 18.22 15.16
C TYR A 4 -2.80 17.43 15.86
N THR A 5 -2.99 17.14 17.13
CA THR A 5 -2.03 16.39 17.92
C THR A 5 -2.66 15.06 18.29
N PRO A 6 -2.63 14.09 17.39
CA PRO A 6 -3.32 12.83 17.63
C PRO A 6 -2.64 12.03 18.73
N SER A 7 -3.41 11.15 19.34
CA SER A 7 -2.82 10.11 20.14
C SER A 7 -1.91 9.25 19.26
N SER A 8 -1.04 8.47 19.88
CA SER A 8 -0.12 7.63 19.11
C SER A 8 -0.87 6.71 18.14
N ASP A 9 -2.07 6.28 18.49
CA ASP A 9 -2.85 5.37 17.67
C ASP A 9 -3.47 6.04 16.45
N ALA A 10 -3.72 7.35 16.53
CA ALA A 10 -4.36 8.10 15.47
C ALA A 10 -3.36 8.90 14.64
N TYR A 11 -2.09 8.79 14.95
CA TYR A 11 -1.07 9.57 14.27
C TYR A 11 -0.70 8.94 12.92
N TYR A 12 -0.66 9.77 11.89
CA TYR A 12 -0.23 9.35 10.55
C TYR A 12 0.96 10.20 10.14
N ASP A 13 2.02 9.56 9.62
CA ASP A 13 3.18 10.30 9.15
C ASP A 13 2.88 10.91 7.76
N SER A 14 3.86 11.66 7.24
CA SER A 14 3.65 12.39 5.98
C SER A 14 3.37 11.47 4.80
N ALA A 15 3.96 10.28 4.76
CA ALA A 15 3.70 9.34 3.67
C ALA A 15 2.27 8.82 3.70
N GLU A 16 1.75 8.53 4.87
CA GLU A 16 0.37 8.07 5.03
C GLU A 16 -0.62 9.18 4.68
N ILE A 17 -0.34 10.41 5.10
CA ILE A 17 -1.19 11.56 4.78
C ILE A 17 -1.22 11.80 3.28
N GLU A 18 -0.07 11.73 2.61
CA GLU A 18 -0.01 11.92 1.16
C GLU A 18 -0.83 10.87 0.42
N VAL A 19 -0.79 9.62 0.87
CA VAL A 19 -1.57 8.54 0.28
C VAL A 19 -3.07 8.80 0.45
N LEU A 20 -3.49 9.23 1.63
CA LEU A 20 -4.89 9.51 1.90
C LEU A 20 -5.37 10.72 1.07
N GLU A 21 -4.58 11.78 1.01
CA GLU A 21 -4.89 12.93 0.18
C GLU A 21 -5.01 12.54 -1.29
N HIS A 22 -4.10 11.70 -1.76
CA HIS A 22 -4.14 11.19 -3.13
C HIS A 22 -5.44 10.44 -3.40
N TYR A 23 -5.87 9.60 -2.48
CA TYR A 23 -7.13 8.87 -2.60
C TYR A 23 -8.32 9.82 -2.73
N GLU A 24 -8.36 10.88 -1.92
CA GLU A 24 -9.48 11.83 -1.94
C GLU A 24 -9.48 12.68 -3.22
N ILE A 25 -8.31 13.11 -3.69
CA ILE A 25 -8.19 14.00 -4.85
C ILE A 25 -8.43 13.26 -6.15
N ASN A 26 -7.90 12.05 -6.31
CA ASN A 26 -7.94 11.34 -7.59
C ASN A 26 -9.30 10.82 -8.00
N ARG A 27 -10.28 11.01 -7.19
CA ARG A 27 -11.65 10.69 -7.56
C ARG A 27 -12.16 11.61 -8.67
N GLU A 28 -11.52 12.77 -8.87
CA GLU A 28 -11.99 13.80 -9.80
C GLU A 28 -10.97 14.22 -10.86
N ARG A 29 -9.71 13.81 -10.73
CA ARG A 29 -8.67 14.24 -11.65
C ARG A 29 -8.61 13.38 -12.90
N HIS A 30 -8.10 13.98 -13.98
CA HIS A 30 -7.84 13.25 -15.21
C HIS A 30 -6.72 12.24 -15.01
N LYS A 31 -6.82 11.13 -15.74
CA LYS A 31 -5.93 9.99 -15.57
C LYS A 31 -4.45 10.34 -15.78
N ASP A 32 -4.15 11.17 -16.79
CA ASP A 32 -2.77 11.47 -17.14
C ASP A 32 -2.05 12.23 -16.02
N GLU A 33 -2.73 13.19 -15.42
CA GLU A 33 -2.19 13.93 -14.28
C GLU A 33 -1.99 13.01 -13.07
N ARG A 34 -2.89 12.06 -12.88
CA ARG A 34 -2.86 11.10 -11.80
C ARG A 34 -1.60 10.25 -11.82
N ASP A 35 -1.26 9.73 -13.02
CA ASP A 35 -0.17 8.75 -13.15
C ASP A 35 1.18 9.33 -12.77
N GLY A 36 1.44 10.58 -13.14
CA GLY A 36 2.71 11.24 -12.83
C GLY A 36 2.90 11.47 -11.33
N ILE A 37 1.85 11.86 -10.66
CA ILE A 37 1.88 12.12 -9.21
C ILE A 37 1.99 10.81 -8.45
N GLN A 38 1.30 9.78 -8.91
CA GLN A 38 1.22 8.50 -8.22
C GLN A 38 2.59 7.84 -8.01
N LYS A 39 3.44 7.83 -9.02
CA LYS A 39 4.72 7.15 -8.90
C LYS A 39 5.55 7.69 -7.74
N LYS A 40 5.63 9.01 -7.62
CA LYS A 40 6.39 9.64 -6.55
C LYS A 40 5.81 9.34 -5.17
N THR A 41 4.52 9.50 -5.03
CA THR A 41 3.82 9.26 -3.78
C THR A 41 3.92 7.80 -3.37
N PHE A 42 3.74 6.89 -4.33
CA PHE A 42 3.80 5.46 -4.05
C PHE A 42 5.20 4.99 -3.69
N THR A 43 6.22 5.55 -4.33
CA THR A 43 7.60 5.25 -3.99
C THR A 43 7.90 5.63 -2.54
N LYS A 44 7.43 6.81 -2.12
CA LYS A 44 7.62 7.27 -0.75
C LYS A 44 6.93 6.34 0.25
N TRP A 45 5.70 5.94 -0.05
CA TRP A 45 4.95 5.03 0.82
C TRP A 45 5.62 3.66 0.92
N VAL A 46 6.04 3.10 -0.21
CA VAL A 46 6.72 1.81 -0.25
C VAL A 46 8.01 1.86 0.57
N ASN A 47 8.80 2.91 0.40
CA ASN A 47 10.08 3.04 1.11
C ASN A 47 9.90 3.25 2.61
N LYS A 48 8.82 3.88 3.02
CA LYS A 48 8.51 3.97 4.44
C LYS A 48 8.42 2.58 5.07
N HIS A 49 7.75 1.67 4.39
CA HIS A 49 7.59 0.30 4.91
C HIS A 49 8.84 -0.55 4.72
N LEU A 50 9.50 -0.43 3.57
CA LEU A 50 10.73 -1.19 3.31
C LEU A 50 11.85 -0.82 4.27
N ALA A 51 11.88 0.41 4.77
CA ALA A 51 12.90 0.83 5.73
C ALA A 51 12.88 -0.02 6.99
N LYS A 52 11.74 -0.56 7.37
CA LYS A 52 11.63 -1.44 8.54
C LYS A 52 12.40 -2.74 8.35
N ALA A 53 12.66 -3.13 7.11
CA ALA A 53 13.46 -4.32 6.79
C ALA A 53 14.84 -3.95 6.25
N GLY A 54 15.23 -2.68 6.37
CA GLY A 54 16.52 -2.22 5.87
C GLY A 54 16.61 -2.19 4.36
N SER A 55 15.49 -2.07 3.67
CA SER A 55 15.44 -2.10 2.22
C SER A 55 14.90 -0.78 1.65
N LYS A 56 15.07 -0.60 0.34
CA LYS A 56 14.70 0.64 -0.32
C LYS A 56 14.57 0.40 -1.82
N VAL A 57 13.67 1.13 -2.47
CA VAL A 57 13.58 1.19 -3.94
C VAL A 57 13.81 2.62 -4.39
N ASP A 58 14.46 2.80 -5.53
CA ASP A 58 14.67 4.10 -6.14
C ASP A 58 13.68 4.34 -7.27
N ASP A 59 13.40 3.33 -8.08
CA ASP A 59 12.45 3.40 -9.18
C ASP A 59 11.53 2.18 -9.11
N LEU A 60 10.25 2.42 -8.85
CA LEU A 60 9.27 1.34 -8.74
C LEU A 60 9.21 0.46 -9.97
N PHE A 61 9.39 1.05 -11.16
CA PHE A 61 9.24 0.29 -12.40
C PHE A 61 10.42 -0.63 -12.67
N VAL A 62 11.55 -0.38 -12.03
CA VAL A 62 12.77 -1.18 -12.20
C VAL A 62 13.00 -2.07 -10.99
N ASP A 63 12.86 -1.53 -9.79
CA ASP A 63 13.32 -2.21 -8.58
C ASP A 63 12.34 -3.25 -8.05
N LEU A 64 11.10 -3.26 -8.55
CA LEU A 64 10.13 -4.30 -8.20
C LEU A 64 10.16 -5.50 -9.13
N ARG A 65 10.96 -5.45 -10.20
CA ARG A 65 10.93 -6.46 -11.27
C ARG A 65 11.39 -7.84 -10.83
N ASP A 66 12.28 -7.93 -9.87
CA ASP A 66 12.80 -9.22 -9.42
C ASP A 66 11.91 -9.90 -8.38
N GLY A 67 10.95 -9.17 -7.83
CA GLY A 67 10.01 -9.66 -6.85
C GLY A 67 10.48 -9.59 -5.41
N PHE A 68 11.76 -9.36 -5.14
CA PHE A 68 12.28 -9.38 -3.77
C PHE A 68 11.73 -8.22 -2.94
N SER A 69 11.75 -7.01 -3.50
CA SER A 69 11.22 -5.84 -2.78
C SER A 69 9.72 -5.96 -2.52
N LEU A 70 9.00 -6.53 -3.47
CA LEU A 70 7.55 -6.73 -3.31
C LEU A 70 7.27 -7.78 -2.23
N ILE A 71 8.01 -8.87 -2.21
CA ILE A 71 7.91 -9.87 -1.15
C ILE A 71 8.18 -9.22 0.21
N THR A 72 9.28 -8.47 0.31
CA THR A 72 9.65 -7.79 1.55
C THR A 72 8.56 -6.82 2.01
N LEU A 73 7.99 -6.07 1.08
CA LEU A 73 6.90 -5.14 1.39
C LEU A 73 5.71 -5.87 2.01
N LEU A 74 5.28 -6.96 1.39
CA LEU A 74 4.15 -7.73 1.90
C LEU A 74 4.44 -8.37 3.25
N GLU A 75 5.67 -8.83 3.46
CA GLU A 75 6.08 -9.37 4.75
C GLU A 75 6.06 -8.31 5.84
N VAL A 76 6.52 -7.10 5.53
CA VAL A 76 6.49 -5.99 6.50
C VAL A 76 5.05 -5.60 6.82
N LEU A 77 4.18 -5.54 5.82
CA LEU A 77 2.79 -5.11 6.00
C LEU A 77 1.97 -6.11 6.80
N THR A 78 2.27 -7.40 6.70
CA THR A 78 1.43 -8.45 7.29
C THR A 78 2.06 -9.18 8.46
N GLY A 79 3.37 -9.10 8.60
CA GLY A 79 4.11 -9.90 9.58
C GLY A 79 4.23 -11.37 9.19
N GLU A 80 3.79 -11.75 8.01
CA GLU A 80 3.85 -13.13 7.53
C GLU A 80 5.05 -13.32 6.60
N ARG A 81 5.45 -14.56 6.43
CA ARG A 81 6.58 -14.89 5.56
C ARG A 81 6.07 -15.42 4.22
N LEU A 82 6.72 -15.00 3.15
CA LEU A 82 6.42 -15.50 1.81
C LEU A 82 7.61 -16.32 1.30
N PRO A 83 7.34 -17.33 0.46
CA PRO A 83 8.43 -18.03 -0.20
C PRO A 83 9.12 -17.09 -1.20
N ARG A 84 10.34 -17.43 -1.57
CA ARG A 84 11.07 -16.70 -2.59
C ARG A 84 12.05 -17.60 -3.30
N GLU A 85 12.25 -17.34 -4.60
CA GLU A 85 13.27 -17.98 -5.39
C GLU A 85 14.53 -17.13 -5.34
N ASN A 86 15.68 -17.75 -5.13
CA ASN A 86 16.94 -17.03 -5.00
C ASN A 86 17.69 -16.81 -6.30
N GLY A 87 17.18 -17.34 -7.40
CA GLY A 87 17.81 -17.14 -8.70
C GLY A 87 17.44 -15.81 -9.33
N TYR A 88 18.10 -15.51 -10.45
CA TYR A 88 17.91 -14.23 -11.14
C TYR A 88 17.43 -14.41 -12.58
N THR A 89 17.05 -15.62 -12.98
CA THR A 89 16.49 -15.82 -14.31
C THR A 89 15.08 -15.23 -14.38
N ARG A 90 14.60 -15.05 -15.61
CA ARG A 90 13.24 -14.57 -15.82
C ARG A 90 12.22 -15.48 -15.13
N PHE A 91 12.46 -16.79 -15.15
CA PHE A 91 11.60 -17.74 -14.47
C PHE A 91 11.53 -17.46 -12.96
N HIS A 92 12.66 -17.22 -12.32
CA HIS A 92 12.70 -16.94 -10.89
C HIS A 92 11.98 -15.63 -10.57
N ARG A 93 12.16 -14.61 -11.40
CA ARG A 93 11.48 -13.32 -11.18
C ARG A 93 9.97 -13.45 -11.32
N ILE A 94 9.53 -14.16 -12.34
CA ILE A 94 8.09 -14.43 -12.53
C ILE A 94 7.54 -15.17 -11.32
N GLN A 95 8.26 -16.18 -10.84
CA GLN A 95 7.81 -16.97 -9.70
C GLN A 95 7.73 -16.13 -8.43
N ASN A 96 8.69 -15.25 -8.19
CA ASN A 96 8.66 -14.36 -7.04
C ASN A 96 7.44 -13.44 -7.08
N ILE A 97 7.14 -12.86 -8.22
CA ILE A 97 5.94 -12.02 -8.36
C ILE A 97 4.69 -12.87 -8.20
N GLN A 98 4.69 -14.08 -8.75
CA GLN A 98 3.53 -14.99 -8.60
C GLN A 98 3.25 -15.28 -7.14
N TYR A 99 4.27 -15.50 -6.33
CA TYR A 99 4.08 -15.69 -4.89
C TYR A 99 3.37 -14.49 -4.28
N CYS A 100 3.73 -13.28 -4.68
CA CYS A 100 3.09 -12.07 -4.19
C CYS A 100 1.62 -11.99 -4.59
N LEU A 101 1.33 -12.27 -5.86
CA LEU A 101 -0.05 -12.20 -6.35
C LEU A 101 -0.91 -13.27 -5.69
N ASP A 102 -0.39 -14.48 -5.52
CA ASP A 102 -1.11 -15.55 -4.84
C ASP A 102 -1.38 -15.20 -3.38
N PHE A 103 -0.40 -14.61 -2.72
CA PHE A 103 -0.55 -14.17 -1.33
C PHE A 103 -1.68 -13.13 -1.21
N LEU A 104 -1.71 -12.17 -2.11
CA LEU A 104 -2.76 -11.15 -2.10
C LEU A 104 -4.14 -11.76 -2.34
N ARG A 105 -4.25 -12.70 -3.29
CA ARG A 105 -5.51 -13.41 -3.54
C ARG A 105 -5.95 -14.21 -2.33
N LYS A 106 -5.01 -14.84 -1.66
CA LYS A 106 -5.29 -15.59 -0.43
C LYS A 106 -5.83 -14.68 0.67
N LYS A 107 -5.43 -13.41 0.67
CA LYS A 107 -5.96 -12.41 1.60
C LYS A 107 -7.25 -11.80 1.11
N SER A 108 -7.86 -12.36 0.07
CA SER A 108 -9.12 -11.89 -0.52
C SER A 108 -9.00 -10.51 -1.15
N ILE A 109 -7.81 -10.14 -1.57
CA ILE A 109 -7.58 -8.89 -2.29
C ILE A 109 -7.78 -9.15 -3.77
N LYS A 110 -8.71 -8.42 -4.38
CA LYS A 110 -9.06 -8.60 -5.76
C LYS A 110 -8.03 -7.93 -6.66
N LEU A 111 -7.44 -8.72 -7.57
CA LEU A 111 -6.51 -8.24 -8.57
C LEU A 111 -7.19 -8.32 -9.94
N VAL A 112 -7.08 -7.24 -10.71
CA VAL A 112 -7.74 -7.16 -12.01
C VAL A 112 -6.69 -7.01 -13.09
N ASN A 113 -6.61 -8.02 -13.99
CA ASN A 113 -5.76 -8.00 -15.18
C ASN A 113 -4.28 -7.75 -14.90
N ILE A 114 -3.77 -8.23 -13.77
CA ILE A 114 -2.36 -8.13 -13.43
C ILE A 114 -1.75 -9.53 -13.49
N ARG A 115 -0.71 -9.69 -14.30
CA ARG A 115 0.04 -10.93 -14.43
C ARG A 115 1.47 -10.71 -13.91
N PRO A 116 2.13 -11.78 -13.44
CA PRO A 116 3.52 -11.65 -13.00
C PRO A 116 4.43 -11.05 -14.08
N GLU A 117 4.24 -11.45 -15.32
CA GLU A 117 5.04 -10.95 -16.44
C GLU A 117 4.95 -9.43 -16.59
N ASP A 118 3.80 -8.86 -16.31
CA ASP A 118 3.62 -7.40 -16.41
C ASP A 118 4.56 -6.66 -15.49
N ILE A 119 4.75 -7.17 -14.29
CA ILE A 119 5.63 -6.55 -13.29
C ILE A 119 7.09 -6.83 -13.65
N VAL A 120 7.41 -8.06 -14.05
CA VAL A 120 8.76 -8.44 -14.44
C VAL A 120 9.24 -7.61 -15.63
N GLU A 121 8.35 -7.28 -16.55
CA GLU A 121 8.68 -6.48 -17.72
C GLU A 121 8.67 -4.97 -17.45
N GLY A 122 8.32 -4.57 -16.25
CA GLY A 122 8.37 -3.17 -15.87
C GLY A 122 7.22 -2.33 -16.42
N ASN A 123 6.05 -2.94 -16.65
CA ASN A 123 4.89 -2.21 -17.12
C ASN A 123 4.47 -1.18 -16.07
N GLY A 124 4.66 0.10 -16.36
CA GLY A 124 4.44 1.16 -15.38
C GLY A 124 3.01 1.25 -14.89
N LYS A 125 2.06 1.19 -15.81
CA LYS A 125 0.64 1.30 -15.47
C LYS A 125 0.20 0.16 -14.55
N LEU A 126 0.59 -1.07 -14.87
CA LEU A 126 0.18 -2.24 -14.10
C LEU A 126 0.94 -2.33 -12.78
N THR A 127 2.20 -1.90 -12.76
CA THR A 127 2.97 -1.81 -11.52
C THR A 127 2.33 -0.80 -10.55
N LEU A 128 1.97 0.39 -11.04
CA LEU A 128 1.28 1.38 -10.20
C LEU A 128 -0.08 0.86 -9.75
N GLY A 129 -0.80 0.16 -10.61
CA GLY A 129 -2.08 -0.44 -10.26
C GLY A 129 -1.94 -1.46 -9.13
N LEU A 130 -0.90 -2.28 -9.17
CA LEU A 130 -0.64 -3.26 -8.12
C LEU A 130 -0.32 -2.57 -6.80
N ILE A 131 0.57 -1.59 -6.82
CA ILE A 131 0.94 -0.86 -5.60
C ILE A 131 -0.27 -0.13 -5.04
N TRP A 132 -1.07 0.48 -5.91
CA TRP A 132 -2.29 1.14 -5.45
C TRP A 132 -3.26 0.18 -4.78
N THR A 133 -3.41 -1.03 -5.33
CA THR A 133 -4.25 -2.06 -4.73
C THR A 133 -3.75 -2.44 -3.34
N ILE A 134 -2.44 -2.55 -3.18
CA ILE A 134 -1.83 -2.84 -1.88
C ILE A 134 -2.09 -1.69 -0.89
N ILE A 135 -1.87 -0.45 -1.32
CA ILE A 135 -2.11 0.72 -0.48
C ILE A 135 -3.58 0.78 -0.04
N LEU A 136 -4.51 0.56 -0.96
CA LEU A 136 -5.93 0.58 -0.63
C LEU A 136 -6.28 -0.43 0.46
N ASN A 137 -5.73 -1.61 0.37
CA ASN A 137 -6.11 -2.69 1.28
C ASN A 137 -5.37 -2.65 2.61
N PHE A 138 -4.14 -2.16 2.62
CA PHE A 138 -3.32 -2.19 3.83
C PHE A 138 -3.17 -0.84 4.51
N GLN A 139 -3.53 0.26 3.85
CA GLN A 139 -3.42 1.58 4.43
C GLN A 139 -4.75 2.32 4.45
N VAL A 140 -5.37 2.52 3.30
CA VAL A 140 -6.59 3.32 3.22
C VAL A 140 -7.74 2.65 3.97
N SER A 141 -7.93 1.36 3.78
CA SER A 141 -8.98 0.61 4.49
C SER A 141 -8.78 0.67 5.99
N VAL A 142 -7.54 0.55 6.45
CA VAL A 142 -7.23 0.61 7.88
C VAL A 142 -7.52 2.00 8.44
N ILE A 143 -7.13 3.04 7.73
CA ILE A 143 -7.39 4.42 8.16
C ILE A 143 -8.90 4.67 8.26
N LYS A 144 -9.65 4.29 7.23
CA LYS A 144 -11.09 4.53 7.21
C LYS A 144 -11.81 3.74 8.30
N ARG A 145 -11.39 2.52 8.56
CA ARG A 145 -11.96 1.72 9.64
C ARG A 145 -11.68 2.35 11.00
N ARG A 146 -10.46 2.85 11.20
CA ARG A 146 -10.10 3.53 12.44
C ARG A 146 -10.93 4.79 12.66
N GLN A 147 -11.13 5.57 11.61
CA GLN A 147 -11.97 6.76 11.68
C GLN A 147 -13.41 6.42 12.07
N LEU A 148 -13.95 5.35 11.48
CA LEU A 148 -15.30 4.90 11.80
C LEU A 148 -15.40 4.45 13.27
N GLU A 149 -14.42 3.69 13.74
CA GLU A 149 -14.39 3.26 15.14
C GLU A 149 -14.35 4.44 16.09
N GLU A 150 -13.56 5.47 15.77
CA GLU A 150 -13.51 6.68 16.57
C GLU A 150 -14.86 7.39 16.61
N GLN A 151 -15.55 7.47 15.48
CA GLN A 151 -16.89 8.07 15.41
C GLN A 151 -17.88 7.29 16.25
N LEU A 152 -17.86 5.96 16.16
CA LEU A 152 -18.77 5.13 16.95
C LEU A 152 -18.50 5.24 18.45
N ASN A 153 -17.23 5.31 18.84
CA ASN A 153 -16.87 5.50 20.24
C ASN A 153 -17.33 6.86 20.76
N SER A 154 -17.19 7.88 19.92
CA SER A 154 -17.65 9.23 20.29
C SER A 154 -19.16 9.27 20.50
N LEU A 155 -19.93 8.63 19.60
CA LEU A 155 -21.38 8.57 19.73
C LEU A 155 -21.80 7.80 20.99
N SER A 156 -21.14 6.70 21.26
CA SER A 156 -21.42 5.92 22.46
C SER A 156 -21.14 6.70 23.73
N HIS A 157 -20.06 7.46 23.75
CA HIS A 157 -19.71 8.30 24.88
C HIS A 157 -20.75 9.41 25.10
N ASN A 158 -21.18 10.05 24.03
CA ASN A 158 -22.19 11.08 24.08
C ASN A 158 -23.52 10.55 24.64
N ASN A 159 -23.92 9.36 24.21
CA ASN A 159 -25.14 8.74 24.71
C ASN A 159 -25.07 8.47 26.20
N ARG A 160 -23.94 8.01 26.69
CA ARG A 160 -23.76 7.78 28.13
C ARG A 160 -23.87 9.09 28.92
N THR A 161 -23.29 10.14 28.37
CA THR A 161 -23.33 11.44 29.00
C THR A 161 -24.75 11.97 29.08
N GLN A 162 -25.56 11.74 28.05
CA GLN A 162 -26.95 12.23 28.03
C GLN A 162 -27.86 11.46 28.96
N VAL A 163 -27.59 10.19 29.16
CA VAL A 163 -28.42 9.35 30.03
C VAL A 163 -28.17 9.63 31.50
N GLY A 164 -26.95 10.03 31.80
CA GLY A 164 -26.61 10.36 33.17
C GLY A 164 -27.20 11.66 33.59
#